data_4f00bb2cc91e27bd9ea989517c411b8f
#
_entry.id   4f00bb2cc91e27bd9ea989517c411b8f
#
_cell.length_a   1.000
_cell.length_b   1.000
_cell.length_c   1.000
_cell.angle_alpha   90.00
_cell.angle_beta   90.00
_cell.angle_gamma   90.00
#
_symmetry.space_group_name_H-M   'P 1'
#
loop_
_entity.id
_entity.type
_entity.pdbx_description
1 polymer ?
#
loop_
_entity_poly.entity_id
_entity_poly.type
_entity_poly.pdbx_seq_one_letter_code
_entity_poly.pdbx_strand_id
1 'polypeptide(L)'
;HLAARVRAMLADPEQWQKLPAQVAQWLSLQAEISRVPDESGLLVETFARAARYYMTCYPFEGRLAHQTLGMLLTRRLERAGARPMGFVANDYALSVWGLRDVGLMIEQGGLRLEELFSSDMLGDDLEAWLDESSLMKRTFRDCAMIGGLIEQQFPGQKKTGQQVTFSSDLIFDVLRTHQPDHVLLQAARNDASTGLLEIGRLGHMLSSISGQITHCRLDHVSPLAVPVLMEMGKEPIRGAAAVSYTHLRAHETHPN
;
A
#
# COMPACT_ATOMS: atom_id res chain seq x y z
N HIS A 1 -20.89 6.14 -0.37
CA HIS A 1 -21.86 6.44 0.70
C HIS A 1 -21.33 6.23 2.11
N LEU A 2 -20.67 5.08 2.42
CA LEU A 2 -20.14 4.81 3.76
C LEU A 2 -18.94 5.72 4.08
N ALA A 3 -18.00 5.83 3.18
CA ALA A 3 -16.80 6.66 3.34
C ALA A 3 -17.15 8.13 3.60
N ALA A 4 -18.08 8.71 2.84
CA ALA A 4 -18.53 10.09 3.05
C ALA A 4 -19.19 10.27 4.44
N ARG A 5 -20.01 9.30 4.89
CA ARG A 5 -20.61 9.35 6.23
C ARG A 5 -19.56 9.26 7.34
N VAL A 6 -18.52 8.43 7.14
CA VAL A 6 -17.42 8.32 8.11
C VAL A 6 -16.63 9.64 8.16
N ARG A 7 -16.29 10.23 7.01
CA ARG A 7 -15.61 11.54 6.98
C ARG A 7 -16.43 12.64 7.64
N ALA A 8 -17.75 12.73 7.33
CA ALA A 8 -18.63 13.70 7.96
C ALA A 8 -18.70 13.53 9.49
N MET A 9 -18.74 12.29 9.98
CA MET A 9 -18.69 11.98 11.40
C MET A 9 -17.35 12.35 12.03
N LEU A 10 -16.25 12.09 11.34
CA LEU A 10 -14.90 12.44 11.81
C LEU A 10 -14.70 13.97 11.88
N ALA A 11 -15.27 14.70 10.93
CA ALA A 11 -15.19 16.17 10.87
C ALA A 11 -15.97 16.89 11.97
N ASP A 12 -16.90 16.20 12.65
CA ASP A 12 -17.80 16.80 13.65
C ASP A 12 -17.50 16.26 15.06
N PRO A 13 -16.73 16.99 15.90
CA PRO A 13 -16.41 16.56 17.26
C PRO A 13 -17.63 16.33 18.16
N GLU A 14 -18.78 16.99 17.90
CA GLU A 14 -19.99 16.76 18.67
C GLU A 14 -20.58 15.37 18.46
N GLN A 15 -20.33 14.78 17.29
CA GLN A 15 -20.75 13.40 17.03
C GLN A 15 -19.87 12.40 17.76
N TRP A 16 -18.64 12.72 18.10
CA TRP A 16 -17.75 11.80 18.84
C TRP A 16 -18.31 11.46 20.22
N GLN A 17 -19.05 12.38 20.85
CA GLN A 17 -19.68 12.16 22.16
C GLN A 17 -20.77 11.05 22.11
N LYS A 18 -21.28 10.74 20.90
CA LYS A 18 -22.26 9.67 20.69
C LYS A 18 -21.63 8.30 20.46
N LEU A 19 -20.29 8.26 20.32
CA LEU A 19 -19.51 7.04 20.13
C LEU A 19 -19.15 6.42 21.49
N PRO A 20 -18.76 5.15 21.52
CA PRO A 20 -18.17 4.55 22.72
C PRO A 20 -17.02 5.38 23.25
N ALA A 21 -16.90 5.52 24.57
CA ALA A 21 -15.95 6.42 25.22
C ALA A 21 -14.49 6.20 24.73
N GLN A 22 -14.10 4.95 24.49
CA GLN A 22 -12.78 4.60 23.99
C GLN A 22 -12.53 5.17 22.58
N VAL A 23 -13.56 5.15 21.72
CA VAL A 23 -13.46 5.69 20.34
C VAL A 23 -13.38 7.22 20.39
N ALA A 24 -14.19 7.87 21.23
CA ALA A 24 -14.14 9.32 21.42
C ALA A 24 -12.77 9.78 21.94
N GLN A 25 -12.21 9.09 22.94
CA GLN A 25 -10.86 9.35 23.44
C GLN A 25 -9.80 9.17 22.36
N TRP A 26 -9.92 8.15 21.55
CA TRP A 26 -8.99 7.84 20.47
C TRP A 26 -9.00 8.92 19.39
N LEU A 27 -10.18 9.43 19.00
CA LEU A 27 -10.32 10.55 18.07
C LEU A 27 -9.84 11.86 18.67
N SER A 28 -10.08 12.10 19.96
CA SER A 28 -9.55 13.27 20.65
C SER A 28 -8.01 13.26 20.67
N LEU A 29 -7.39 12.12 20.95
CA LEU A 29 -5.95 11.95 20.89
C LEU A 29 -5.40 12.15 19.47
N GLN A 30 -6.12 11.69 18.45
CA GLN A 30 -5.77 11.95 17.05
C GLN A 30 -5.75 13.44 16.75
N ALA A 31 -6.77 14.17 17.20
CA ALA A 31 -6.88 15.63 16.99
C ALA A 31 -5.80 16.42 17.74
N GLU A 32 -5.32 15.90 18.86
CA GLU A 32 -4.24 16.50 19.64
C GLU A 32 -2.86 16.29 19.02
N ILE A 33 -2.59 15.06 18.52
CA ILE A 33 -1.28 14.68 17.97
C ILE A 33 -1.12 15.11 16.49
N SER A 34 -2.22 15.12 15.74
CA SER A 34 -2.24 15.37 14.31
C SER A 34 -3.51 16.12 13.91
N ARG A 35 -4.12 15.68 12.82
CA ARG A 35 -5.44 16.11 12.37
C ARG A 35 -6.38 14.93 12.23
N VAL A 36 -7.66 15.19 12.27
CA VAL A 36 -8.68 14.20 11.90
C VAL A 36 -9.01 14.43 10.42
N PRO A 37 -9.01 13.36 9.58
CA PRO A 37 -9.39 13.50 8.18
C PRO A 37 -10.80 14.07 8.03
N ASP A 38 -10.95 15.08 7.19
CA ASP A 38 -12.23 15.73 6.90
C ASP A 38 -12.66 15.49 5.43
N GLU A 39 -13.73 16.15 5.02
CA GLU A 39 -14.26 16.06 3.65
C GLU A 39 -13.45 16.89 2.65
N SER A 40 -12.61 17.80 3.12
CA SER A 40 -12.03 18.87 2.30
C SER A 40 -10.74 18.49 1.57
N GLY A 41 -10.18 17.27 1.83
CA GLY A 41 -8.92 16.92 1.20
C GLY A 41 -8.33 15.60 1.65
N LEU A 42 -7.02 15.45 1.45
CA LEU A 42 -6.26 14.29 1.85
C LEU A 42 -5.31 14.64 3.01
N LEU A 43 -5.47 13.95 4.13
CA LEU A 43 -4.48 13.97 5.19
C LEU A 43 -3.35 12.99 4.87
N VAL A 44 -2.11 13.47 4.94
CA VAL A 44 -0.88 12.69 4.82
C VAL A 44 -0.07 12.90 6.09
N GLU A 45 0.24 11.82 6.79
CA GLU A 45 1.07 11.82 7.98
C GLU A 45 2.40 11.14 7.69
N THR A 46 3.48 11.70 8.21
CA THR A 46 4.81 11.07 8.14
C THR A 46 5.41 10.97 9.54
N PHE A 47 6.02 9.84 9.83
CA PHE A 47 6.65 9.57 11.13
C PHE A 47 7.75 8.52 11.01
N ALA A 48 8.66 8.52 11.99
CA ALA A 48 9.67 7.49 12.15
C ALA A 48 9.21 6.44 13.17
N ARG A 49 9.51 5.16 12.91
CA ARG A 49 9.33 4.07 13.87
C ARG A 49 10.36 2.98 13.61
N ALA A 50 11.12 2.58 14.60
CA ALA A 50 12.13 1.53 14.54
C ALA A 50 12.97 1.66 13.28
N ALA A 51 13.93 2.33 13.04
CA ALA A 51 14.81 2.46 11.85
C ALA A 51 14.11 2.54 10.48
N ARG A 52 12.81 2.88 10.43
CA ARG A 52 12.01 3.04 9.21
C ARG A 52 11.21 4.32 9.27
N TYR A 53 10.89 4.84 8.09
CA TYR A 53 10.05 6.02 7.92
C TYR A 53 8.77 5.63 7.22
N TYR A 54 7.67 6.17 7.67
CA TYR A 54 6.32 5.84 7.22
C TYR A 54 5.66 7.09 6.64
N MET A 55 4.89 6.90 5.59
CA MET A 55 3.96 7.87 5.06
C MET A 55 2.59 7.20 5.03
N THR A 56 1.67 7.70 5.83
CA THR A 56 0.29 7.20 5.92
C THR A 56 -0.66 8.25 5.36
N CYS A 57 -1.60 7.83 4.52
CA CYS A 57 -2.66 8.70 4.02
C CYS A 57 -4.03 8.05 4.15
N TYR A 58 -5.08 8.88 4.17
CA TYR A 58 -6.44 8.51 4.53
C TYR A 58 -7.44 8.86 3.39
N PRO A 59 -7.40 8.16 2.25
CA PRO A 59 -8.26 8.47 1.11
C PRO A 59 -9.71 8.00 1.28
N PHE A 60 -9.98 7.00 2.12
CA PHE A 60 -11.31 6.39 2.34
C PHE A 60 -11.96 5.82 1.06
N GLU A 61 -11.17 5.36 0.10
CA GLU A 61 -11.65 4.87 -1.19
C GLU A 61 -11.81 3.34 -1.27
N GLY A 62 -11.52 2.65 -0.15
CA GLY A 62 -11.60 1.20 -0.06
C GLY A 62 -10.28 0.49 -0.42
N ARG A 63 -10.14 -0.74 0.07
CA ARG A 63 -8.89 -1.50 0.03
C ARG A 63 -8.31 -1.65 -1.39
N LEU A 64 -9.12 -1.94 -2.40
CA LEU A 64 -8.64 -2.15 -3.78
C LEU A 64 -8.06 -0.86 -4.37
N ALA A 65 -8.77 0.27 -4.24
CA ALA A 65 -8.27 1.56 -4.67
C ALA A 65 -7.00 1.95 -3.91
N HIS A 66 -6.94 1.67 -2.61
CA HIS A 66 -5.74 1.93 -1.80
C HIS A 66 -4.56 1.03 -2.18
N GLN A 67 -4.79 -0.21 -2.57
CA GLN A 67 -3.73 -1.08 -3.09
C GLN A 67 -3.16 -0.52 -4.38
N THR A 68 -4.02 -0.09 -5.32
CA THR A 68 -3.59 0.56 -6.56
C THR A 68 -2.83 1.86 -6.29
N LEU A 69 -3.35 2.70 -5.38
CA LEU A 69 -2.66 3.92 -4.95
C LEU A 69 -1.31 3.62 -4.29
N GLY A 70 -1.23 2.61 -3.44
CA GLY A 70 0.00 2.20 -2.78
C GLY A 70 1.08 1.77 -3.78
N MET A 71 0.70 1.06 -4.83
CA MET A 71 1.59 0.72 -5.94
C MET A 71 2.10 1.96 -6.65
N LEU A 72 1.21 2.87 -7.03
CA LEU A 72 1.55 4.13 -7.67
C LEU A 72 2.52 4.97 -6.81
N LEU A 73 2.20 5.14 -5.54
CA LEU A 73 3.04 5.90 -4.60
C LEU A 73 4.41 5.26 -4.40
N THR A 74 4.48 3.94 -4.28
CA THR A 74 5.75 3.23 -4.17
C THR A 74 6.64 3.53 -5.38
N ARG A 75 6.09 3.45 -6.60
CA ARG A 75 6.82 3.76 -7.83
C ARG A 75 7.31 5.21 -7.88
N ARG A 76 6.44 6.15 -7.54
CA ARG A 76 6.79 7.57 -7.52
C ARG A 76 7.83 7.91 -6.45
N LEU A 77 7.73 7.30 -5.28
CA LEU A 77 8.71 7.41 -4.20
C LEU A 77 10.07 6.80 -4.59
N GLU A 78 10.10 5.70 -5.33
CA GLU A 78 11.33 5.12 -5.89
C GLU A 78 12.00 6.09 -6.85
N ARG A 79 11.25 6.67 -7.79
CA ARG A 79 11.76 7.68 -8.74
C ARG A 79 12.30 8.92 -8.01
N ALA A 80 11.66 9.32 -6.92
CA ALA A 80 12.12 10.41 -6.06
C ALA A 80 13.31 10.05 -5.14
N GLY A 81 13.79 8.80 -5.19
CA GLY A 81 14.91 8.33 -4.38
C GLY A 81 14.58 8.08 -2.91
N ALA A 82 13.29 7.97 -2.55
CA ALA A 82 12.85 7.75 -1.17
C ALA A 82 13.08 6.31 -0.66
N ARG A 83 13.44 5.36 -1.53
CA ARG A 83 13.75 3.96 -1.21
C ARG A 83 12.63 3.26 -0.42
N PRO A 84 11.41 3.20 -0.96
CA PRO A 84 10.30 2.51 -0.32
C PRO A 84 10.59 1.00 -0.25
N MET A 85 10.17 0.37 0.82
CA MET A 85 10.32 -1.07 1.04
C MET A 85 9.02 -1.84 0.80
N GLY A 86 7.89 -1.15 0.91
CA GLY A 86 6.57 -1.74 0.72
C GLY A 86 5.47 -0.82 1.21
N PHE A 87 4.25 -1.33 1.10
CA PHE A 87 3.08 -0.64 1.62
C PHE A 87 2.05 -1.64 2.18
N VAL A 88 1.11 -1.11 2.93
CA VAL A 88 -0.04 -1.84 3.46
C VAL A 88 -1.27 -0.96 3.34
N ALA A 89 -2.41 -1.57 3.09
CA ALA A 89 -3.67 -0.85 2.91
C ALA A 89 -4.83 -1.58 3.57
N ASN A 90 -5.78 -0.80 4.10
CA ASN A 90 -7.10 -1.26 4.52
C ASN A 90 -8.19 -0.44 3.80
N ASP A 91 -9.44 -0.52 4.25
CA ASP A 91 -10.55 0.17 3.59
C ASP A 91 -10.53 1.70 3.78
N TYR A 92 -9.77 2.23 4.74
CA TYR A 92 -9.79 3.63 5.13
C TYR A 92 -8.48 4.36 4.84
N ALA A 93 -7.36 3.64 4.90
CA ALA A 93 -6.02 4.21 4.85
C ALA A 93 -5.04 3.30 4.13
N LEU A 94 -3.93 3.89 3.71
CA LEU A 94 -2.75 3.14 3.30
C LEU A 94 -1.49 3.74 3.94
N SER A 95 -0.47 2.91 4.14
CA SER A 95 0.82 3.34 4.67
C SER A 95 1.96 2.74 3.84
N VAL A 96 2.83 3.60 3.34
CA VAL A 96 4.08 3.23 2.66
C VAL A 96 5.21 3.38 3.66
N TRP A 97 6.16 2.44 3.70
CA TRP A 97 7.35 2.57 4.54
C TRP A 97 8.63 2.41 3.72
N GLY A 98 9.68 3.07 4.18
CA GLY A 98 10.96 3.08 3.48
C GLY A 98 12.14 3.38 4.40
N LEU A 99 13.30 3.54 3.76
CA LEU A 99 14.58 3.76 4.44
C LEU A 99 14.97 5.24 4.53
N ARG A 100 14.27 6.13 3.82
CA ARG A 100 14.53 7.57 3.85
C ARG A 100 13.37 8.31 4.48
N ASP A 101 13.72 9.41 5.15
CA ASP A 101 12.75 10.28 5.81
C ASP A 101 11.98 11.08 4.76
N VAL A 102 10.82 10.54 4.35
CA VAL A 102 9.91 11.16 3.39
C VAL A 102 9.36 12.49 3.94
N GLY A 103 9.11 12.58 5.24
CA GLY A 103 8.66 13.82 5.88
C GLY A 103 9.69 14.94 5.74
N LEU A 104 10.94 14.63 5.99
CA LEU A 104 12.04 15.58 5.79
C LEU A 104 12.22 15.97 4.32
N MET A 105 12.08 15.00 3.40
CA MET A 105 12.15 15.28 1.97
C MET A 105 11.05 16.24 1.52
N ILE A 106 9.84 16.12 2.06
CA ILE A 106 8.71 17.03 1.78
C ILE A 106 9.02 18.43 2.33
N GLU A 107 9.44 18.53 3.59
CA GLU A 107 9.75 19.82 4.23
C GLU A 107 10.88 20.57 3.54
N GLN A 108 11.87 19.86 3.01
CA GLN A 108 13.00 20.45 2.27
C GLN A 108 12.68 20.73 0.81
N GLY A 109 11.46 20.44 0.33
CA GLY A 109 11.07 20.61 -1.07
C GLY A 109 11.67 19.62 -2.05
N GLY A 110 12.34 18.58 -1.56
CA GLY A 110 12.89 17.50 -2.40
C GLY A 110 11.84 16.50 -2.87
N LEU A 111 10.65 16.53 -2.28
CA LEU A 111 9.49 15.75 -2.67
C LEU A 111 8.23 16.62 -2.56
N ARG A 112 7.48 16.73 -3.66
CA ARG A 112 6.24 17.50 -3.69
C ARG A 112 5.03 16.57 -3.65
N LEU A 113 4.13 16.81 -2.70
CA LEU A 113 2.93 15.99 -2.53
C LEU A 113 2.01 16.09 -3.74
N GLU A 114 1.91 17.26 -4.37
CA GLU A 114 1.11 17.48 -5.59
C GLU A 114 1.60 16.60 -6.75
N GLU A 115 2.90 16.38 -6.87
CA GLU A 115 3.48 15.49 -7.87
C GLU A 115 3.27 14.02 -7.49
N LEU A 116 3.44 13.69 -6.20
CA LEU A 116 3.26 12.35 -5.68
C LEU A 116 1.82 11.85 -5.85
N PHE A 117 0.84 12.73 -5.68
CA PHE A 117 -0.59 12.44 -5.81
C PHE A 117 -1.21 13.00 -7.10
N SER A 118 -0.40 13.34 -8.11
CA SER A 118 -0.90 13.77 -9.40
C SER A 118 -1.70 12.66 -10.08
N SER A 119 -2.78 13.05 -10.77
CA SER A 119 -3.54 12.15 -11.65
C SER A 119 -2.85 11.93 -13.01
N ASP A 120 -1.84 12.74 -13.34
CA ASP A 120 -1.11 12.63 -14.59
C ASP A 120 -0.31 11.33 -14.67
N MET A 121 -0.26 10.73 -15.85
CA MET A 121 0.49 9.48 -16.14
C MET A 121 0.04 8.27 -15.30
N LEU A 122 -1.16 8.29 -14.74
CA LEU A 122 -1.67 7.20 -13.90
C LEU A 122 -1.68 5.86 -14.67
N GLY A 123 -2.09 5.86 -15.93
CA GLY A 123 -2.12 4.67 -16.80
C GLY A 123 -0.72 4.11 -17.03
N ASP A 124 0.20 4.94 -17.52
CA ASP A 124 1.58 4.55 -17.85
C ASP A 124 2.34 4.03 -16.62
N ASP A 125 2.18 4.69 -15.48
CA ASP A 125 2.81 4.27 -14.23
C ASP A 125 2.30 2.90 -13.77
N LEU A 126 1.01 2.61 -13.97
CA LEU A 126 0.41 1.35 -13.56
C LEU A 126 0.71 0.21 -14.55
N GLU A 127 0.64 0.44 -15.85
CA GLU A 127 0.94 -0.57 -16.86
C GLU A 127 2.39 -1.05 -16.76
N ALA A 128 3.35 -0.13 -16.66
CA ALA A 128 4.76 -0.47 -16.49
C ALA A 128 5.02 -1.28 -15.21
N TRP A 129 4.20 -1.09 -14.19
CA TRP A 129 4.35 -1.73 -12.90
C TRP A 129 3.65 -3.09 -12.79
N LEU A 130 2.55 -3.28 -13.51
CA LEU A 130 1.80 -4.54 -13.54
C LEU A 130 2.65 -5.72 -14.03
N ASP A 131 3.55 -5.48 -14.96
CA ASP A 131 4.41 -6.54 -15.50
C ASP A 131 5.49 -7.01 -14.50
N GLU A 132 5.86 -6.19 -13.53
CA GLU A 132 6.94 -6.48 -12.58
C GLU A 132 6.46 -6.65 -11.12
N SER A 133 5.17 -6.51 -10.85
CA SER A 133 4.69 -6.28 -9.49
C SER A 133 4.34 -7.54 -8.70
N SER A 134 4.42 -7.41 -7.39
CA SER A 134 3.90 -8.41 -6.43
C SER A 134 2.40 -8.68 -6.59
N LEU A 135 1.63 -7.76 -7.19
CA LEU A 135 0.22 -7.97 -7.51
C LEU A 135 0.05 -9.06 -8.58
N MET A 136 0.80 -8.99 -9.68
CA MET A 136 0.76 -10.02 -10.72
C MET A 136 1.15 -11.39 -10.16
N LYS A 137 2.19 -11.47 -9.33
CA LYS A 137 2.59 -12.73 -8.68
C LYS A 137 1.52 -13.25 -7.72
N ARG A 138 0.84 -12.36 -7.00
CA ARG A 138 -0.26 -12.72 -6.11
C ARG A 138 -1.47 -13.23 -6.89
N THR A 139 -1.92 -12.47 -7.87
CA THR A 139 -3.06 -12.86 -8.73
C THR A 139 -2.75 -14.15 -9.50
N PHE A 140 -1.51 -14.28 -10.01
CA PHE A 140 -1.06 -15.53 -10.63
C PHE A 140 -1.10 -16.72 -9.66
N ARG A 141 -0.74 -16.52 -8.40
CA ARG A 141 -0.81 -17.57 -7.36
C ARG A 141 -2.23 -18.05 -7.17
N ASP A 142 -3.19 -17.13 -7.10
CA ASP A 142 -4.61 -17.46 -6.96
C ASP A 142 -5.10 -18.22 -8.20
N CYS A 143 -4.80 -17.75 -9.40
CA CYS A 143 -5.10 -18.45 -10.65
C CYS A 143 -4.44 -19.83 -10.74
N ALA A 144 -3.18 -19.95 -10.30
CA ALA A 144 -2.43 -21.21 -10.32
C ALA A 144 -2.96 -22.23 -9.30
N MET A 145 -3.46 -21.76 -8.15
CA MET A 145 -4.15 -22.62 -7.18
C MET A 145 -5.50 -23.10 -7.70
N ILE A 146 -6.30 -22.21 -8.27
CA ILE A 146 -7.60 -22.54 -8.87
C ILE A 146 -7.41 -23.48 -10.07
N GLY A 147 -6.40 -23.24 -10.90
CA GLY A 147 -6.05 -24.07 -12.05
C GLY A 147 -5.35 -25.40 -11.71
N GLY A 148 -5.11 -25.66 -10.40
CA GLY A 148 -4.48 -26.92 -9.95
C GLY A 148 -2.99 -27.04 -10.26
N LEU A 149 -2.33 -25.94 -10.69
CA LEU A 149 -0.88 -25.94 -10.93
C LEU A 149 -0.08 -25.93 -9.62
N ILE A 150 -0.68 -25.38 -8.58
CA ILE A 150 -0.10 -25.30 -7.22
C ILE A 150 -1.09 -25.89 -6.23
N GLU A 151 -0.68 -26.98 -5.59
CA GLU A 151 -1.47 -27.60 -4.53
C GLU A 151 -1.06 -27.09 -3.16
N GLN A 152 -2.07 -26.69 -2.35
CA GLN A 152 -1.87 -26.27 -0.96
C GLN A 152 -1.78 -27.45 0.00
N GLN A 153 -2.37 -28.58 -0.34
CA GLN A 153 -2.49 -29.74 0.53
C GLN A 153 -2.21 -31.04 -0.24
N PHE A 154 -1.27 -31.81 0.29
CA PHE A 154 -1.13 -33.24 -0.05
C PHE A 154 -1.67 -34.08 1.11
N PRO A 155 -2.15 -35.30 0.86
CA PRO A 155 -2.49 -36.22 1.94
C PRO A 155 -1.27 -36.41 2.87
N GLY A 156 -1.38 -35.91 4.11
CA GLY A 156 -0.32 -36.00 5.12
C GLY A 156 0.68 -34.85 5.20
N GLN A 157 0.65 -33.87 4.28
CA GLN A 157 1.53 -32.70 4.35
C GLN A 157 0.79 -31.40 3.93
N LYS A 158 0.80 -30.41 4.81
CA LYS A 158 0.29 -29.07 4.54
C LYS A 158 1.47 -28.13 4.27
N LYS A 159 1.56 -27.59 3.05
CA LYS A 159 2.57 -26.58 2.73
C LYS A 159 2.29 -25.30 3.52
N THR A 160 3.34 -24.67 4.03
CA THR A 160 3.22 -23.35 4.66
C THR A 160 2.94 -22.28 3.62
N GLY A 161 2.32 -21.17 4.01
CA GLY A 161 2.07 -20.04 3.10
C GLY A 161 3.35 -19.54 2.42
N GLN A 162 4.50 -19.55 3.11
CA GLN A 162 5.80 -19.20 2.53
C GLN A 162 6.24 -20.16 1.41
N GLN A 163 6.04 -21.46 1.57
CA GLN A 163 6.39 -22.45 0.55
C GLN A 163 5.51 -22.32 -0.70
N VAL A 164 4.22 -22.06 -0.52
CA VAL A 164 3.29 -21.80 -1.62
C VAL A 164 3.70 -20.52 -2.36
N THR A 165 4.04 -19.47 -1.65
CA THR A 165 4.49 -18.20 -2.24
C THR A 165 5.76 -18.38 -3.05
N PHE A 166 6.78 -19.02 -2.49
CA PHE A 166 8.05 -19.25 -3.16
C PHE A 166 7.87 -20.07 -4.45
N SER A 167 7.09 -21.18 -4.37
CA SER A 167 6.83 -22.01 -5.52
C SER A 167 6.06 -21.27 -6.63
N SER A 168 5.06 -20.48 -6.26
CA SER A 168 4.28 -19.70 -7.22
C SER A 168 5.08 -18.62 -7.91
N ASP A 169 5.94 -17.92 -7.16
CA ASP A 169 6.77 -16.86 -7.71
C ASP A 169 7.81 -17.40 -8.70
N LEU A 170 8.40 -18.57 -8.40
CA LEU A 170 9.32 -19.23 -9.31
C LEU A 170 8.61 -19.66 -10.61
N ILE A 171 7.44 -20.29 -10.50
CA ILE A 171 6.67 -20.72 -11.68
C ILE A 171 6.25 -19.50 -12.52
N PHE A 172 5.82 -18.41 -11.87
CA PHE A 172 5.48 -17.17 -12.56
C PHE A 172 6.67 -16.64 -13.38
N ASP A 173 7.84 -16.54 -12.77
CA ASP A 173 9.04 -16.00 -13.43
C ASP A 173 9.49 -16.89 -14.60
N VAL A 174 9.40 -18.22 -14.46
CA VAL A 174 9.66 -19.18 -15.55
C VAL A 174 8.66 -19.04 -16.70
N LEU A 175 7.36 -19.02 -16.40
CA LEU A 175 6.33 -18.88 -17.43
C LEU A 175 6.42 -17.53 -18.14
N ARG A 176 6.66 -16.43 -17.39
CA ARG A 176 6.83 -15.11 -17.97
C ARG A 176 8.00 -15.06 -18.97
N THR A 177 9.07 -15.79 -18.68
CA THR A 177 10.28 -15.79 -19.52
C THR A 177 10.14 -16.70 -20.74
N HIS A 178 9.54 -17.87 -20.57
CA HIS A 178 9.54 -18.92 -21.60
C HIS A 178 8.21 -19.11 -22.31
N GLN A 179 7.09 -18.73 -21.69
CA GLN A 179 5.74 -18.87 -22.21
C GLN A 179 4.88 -17.64 -21.85
N PRO A 180 5.19 -16.45 -22.36
CA PRO A 180 4.50 -15.20 -21.97
C PRO A 180 2.99 -15.22 -22.26
N ASP A 181 2.54 -16.07 -23.20
CA ASP A 181 1.13 -16.25 -23.58
C ASP A 181 0.44 -17.39 -22.85
N HIS A 182 1.04 -17.94 -21.79
CA HIS A 182 0.44 -19.01 -21.01
C HIS A 182 -0.91 -18.57 -20.41
N VAL A 183 -1.94 -19.45 -20.49
CA VAL A 183 -3.33 -19.13 -20.09
C VAL A 183 -3.44 -18.60 -18.65
N LEU A 184 -2.64 -19.11 -17.72
CA LEU A 184 -2.66 -18.63 -16.33
C LEU A 184 -2.05 -17.21 -16.18
N LEU A 185 -1.08 -16.86 -17.04
CA LEU A 185 -0.56 -15.48 -17.08
C LEU A 185 -1.60 -14.53 -17.67
N GLN A 186 -2.34 -14.95 -18.71
CA GLN A 186 -3.43 -14.16 -19.27
C GLN A 186 -4.57 -14.00 -18.26
N ALA A 187 -4.97 -15.07 -17.57
CA ALA A 187 -5.96 -15.01 -16.50
C ALA A 187 -5.53 -14.05 -15.39
N ALA A 188 -4.28 -14.16 -14.94
CA ALA A 188 -3.73 -13.27 -13.92
C ALA A 188 -3.71 -11.79 -14.36
N ARG A 189 -3.38 -11.50 -15.63
CA ARG A 189 -3.45 -10.15 -16.21
C ARG A 189 -4.87 -9.61 -16.24
N ASN A 190 -5.83 -10.45 -16.65
CA ASN A 190 -7.24 -10.05 -16.69
C ASN A 190 -7.80 -9.78 -15.29
N ASP A 191 -7.49 -10.63 -14.32
CA ASP A 191 -7.90 -10.43 -12.93
C ASP A 191 -7.23 -9.21 -12.31
N ALA A 192 -5.93 -9.03 -12.54
CA ALA A 192 -5.21 -7.84 -12.10
C ALA A 192 -5.79 -6.57 -12.73
N SER A 193 -6.10 -6.59 -14.03
CA SER A 193 -6.73 -5.46 -14.73
C SER A 193 -8.15 -5.19 -14.25
N THR A 194 -8.90 -6.23 -13.86
CA THR A 194 -10.23 -6.09 -13.26
C THR A 194 -10.14 -5.45 -11.87
N GLY A 195 -9.13 -5.82 -11.07
CA GLY A 195 -8.78 -5.11 -9.83
C GLY A 195 -8.35 -3.65 -10.05
N LEU A 196 -7.87 -3.33 -11.23
CA LEU A 196 -7.51 -1.98 -11.68
C LEU A 196 -8.72 -1.18 -12.25
N LEU A 197 -9.91 -1.74 -12.32
CA LEU A 197 -11.14 -0.98 -12.67
C LEU A 197 -11.46 0.13 -11.66
N GLU A 198 -10.83 0.10 -10.50
CA GLU A 198 -10.80 1.24 -9.58
C GLU A 198 -9.90 2.41 -10.08
N ILE A 199 -9.20 2.28 -11.24
CA ILE A 199 -8.35 3.35 -11.79
C ILE A 199 -9.16 4.62 -12.07
N GLY A 200 -10.34 4.49 -12.66
CA GLY A 200 -11.22 5.64 -12.89
C GLY A 200 -11.63 6.33 -11.59
N ARG A 201 -11.93 5.55 -10.56
CA ARG A 201 -12.26 6.05 -9.22
C ARG A 201 -11.05 6.69 -8.56
N LEU A 202 -9.88 6.06 -8.67
CA LEU A 202 -8.63 6.60 -8.17
C LEU A 202 -8.25 7.91 -8.87
N GLY A 203 -8.37 7.97 -10.21
CA GLY A 203 -8.14 9.19 -10.98
C GLY A 203 -9.08 10.33 -10.57
N HIS A 204 -10.35 10.01 -10.32
CA HIS A 204 -11.33 10.96 -9.81
C HIS A 204 -10.95 11.48 -8.42
N MET A 205 -10.53 10.58 -7.53
CA MET A 205 -10.07 10.93 -6.18
C MET A 205 -8.83 11.83 -6.27
N LEU A 206 -7.80 11.43 -7.03
CA LEU A 206 -6.57 12.21 -7.18
C LEU A 206 -6.84 13.61 -7.74
N SER A 207 -7.77 13.73 -8.70
CA SER A 207 -8.19 15.03 -9.24
C SER A 207 -8.92 15.87 -8.19
N SER A 208 -9.76 15.25 -7.35
CA SER A 208 -10.54 15.96 -6.32
C SER A 208 -9.70 16.50 -5.18
N ILE A 209 -8.59 15.84 -4.84
CA ILE A 209 -7.68 16.26 -3.76
C ILE A 209 -6.58 17.21 -4.23
N SER A 210 -6.51 17.50 -5.53
CA SER A 210 -5.51 18.40 -6.10
C SER A 210 -5.56 19.77 -5.42
N GLY A 211 -4.42 20.20 -4.86
CA GLY A 211 -4.33 21.43 -4.06
C GLY A 211 -4.96 21.36 -2.68
N GLN A 212 -5.44 20.21 -2.23
CA GLN A 212 -6.10 20.00 -0.94
C GLN A 212 -5.43 18.89 -0.12
N ILE A 213 -4.10 18.83 -0.16
CA ILE A 213 -3.33 17.84 0.59
C ILE A 213 -2.74 18.52 1.82
N THR A 214 -3.05 17.97 2.98
CA THR A 214 -2.49 18.43 4.26
C THR A 214 -1.43 17.45 4.73
N HIS A 215 -0.20 17.93 4.97
CA HIS A 215 0.89 17.14 5.51
C HIS A 215 1.09 17.44 7.00
N CYS A 216 1.18 16.39 7.80
CA CYS A 216 1.58 16.44 9.20
C CYS A 216 2.79 15.54 9.41
N ARG A 217 3.91 16.12 9.81
CA ARG A 217 5.08 15.37 10.27
C ARG A 217 4.96 15.17 11.77
N LEU A 218 5.03 13.92 12.21
CA LEU A 218 4.76 13.53 13.59
C LEU A 218 6.00 12.85 14.19
N ASP A 219 6.18 13.06 15.49
CA ASP A 219 7.23 12.39 16.26
C ASP A 219 6.89 10.93 16.57
N HIS A 220 5.60 10.60 16.57
CA HIS A 220 5.07 9.29 16.93
C HIS A 220 3.96 8.85 15.99
N VAL A 221 3.63 7.56 16.03
CA VAL A 221 2.50 7.00 15.29
C VAL A 221 1.20 7.61 15.78
N SER A 222 0.40 8.15 14.87
CA SER A 222 -0.94 8.66 15.19
C SER A 222 -1.93 7.53 15.48
N PRO A 223 -2.96 7.77 16.29
CA PRO A 223 -4.00 6.77 16.57
C PRO A 223 -4.63 6.19 15.30
N LEU A 224 -4.97 7.02 14.30
CA LEU A 224 -5.57 6.55 13.06
C LEU A 224 -4.63 5.74 12.16
N ALA A 225 -3.31 5.89 12.30
CA ALA A 225 -2.34 5.08 11.58
C ALA A 225 -2.20 3.65 12.15
N VAL A 226 -2.51 3.44 13.44
CA VAL A 226 -2.32 2.14 14.10
C VAL A 226 -3.06 1.01 13.39
N PRO A 227 -4.36 1.10 13.04
CA PRO A 227 -5.08 -0.01 12.40
C PRO A 227 -4.48 -0.44 11.06
N VAL A 228 -4.04 0.48 10.22
CA VAL A 228 -3.42 0.14 8.94
C VAL A 228 -2.04 -0.47 9.14
N LEU A 229 -1.27 -0.02 10.11
CA LEU A 229 0.04 -0.60 10.43
C LEU A 229 -0.08 -2.02 11.01
N MET A 230 -1.16 -2.35 11.69
CA MET A 230 -1.39 -3.72 12.20
C MET A 230 -1.62 -4.73 11.08
N GLU A 231 -2.00 -4.29 9.87
CA GLU A 231 -2.11 -5.16 8.70
C GLU A 231 -0.73 -5.63 8.17
N MET A 232 0.37 -4.94 8.51
CA MET A 232 1.72 -5.30 8.05
C MET A 232 2.14 -6.74 8.39
N GLY A 233 1.63 -7.30 9.47
CA GLY A 233 1.90 -8.68 9.88
C GLY A 233 1.09 -9.72 9.09
N LYS A 234 0.02 -9.31 8.43
CA LYS A 234 -0.91 -10.21 7.73
C LYS A 234 -0.54 -10.35 6.24
N GLU A 235 -0.40 -9.25 5.52
CA GLU A 235 -0.09 -9.25 4.08
C GLU A 235 0.68 -8.00 3.63
N PRO A 236 1.98 -7.87 3.92
CA PRO A 236 2.74 -6.75 3.40
C PRO A 236 3.01 -6.94 1.90
N ILE A 237 2.67 -5.96 1.08
CA ILE A 237 3.12 -5.88 -0.32
C ILE A 237 4.51 -5.25 -0.29
N ARG A 238 5.52 -6.00 -0.75
CA ARG A 238 6.92 -5.56 -0.73
C ARG A 238 7.27 -4.89 -2.05
N GLY A 239 7.94 -3.74 -1.99
CA GLY A 239 8.53 -3.09 -3.16
C GLY A 239 9.83 -3.79 -3.63
N ALA A 240 10.27 -3.50 -4.85
CA ALA A 240 11.49 -4.08 -5.45
C ALA A 240 12.74 -3.84 -4.59
N ALA A 241 12.85 -2.69 -3.93
CA ALA A 241 13.95 -2.36 -3.02
C ALA A 241 14.07 -3.31 -1.81
N ALA A 242 12.96 -3.90 -1.35
CA ALA A 242 12.97 -4.84 -0.22
C ALA A 242 13.65 -6.16 -0.57
N VAL A 243 13.59 -6.58 -1.83
CA VAL A 243 14.22 -7.81 -2.32
C VAL A 243 15.75 -7.67 -2.34
N SER A 244 16.25 -6.52 -2.81
CA SER A 244 17.70 -6.23 -2.81
C SER A 244 18.30 -6.19 -1.41
N TYR A 245 17.58 -5.66 -0.42
CA TYR A 245 18.10 -5.52 0.95
C TYR A 245 18.16 -6.86 1.70
N THR A 246 17.23 -7.76 1.43
CA THR A 246 17.27 -9.13 2.01
C THR A 246 18.44 -9.95 1.44
N HIS A 247 18.78 -9.76 0.18
CA HIS A 247 19.96 -10.41 -0.43
C HIS A 247 21.28 -9.88 0.13
N LEU A 248 21.41 -8.57 0.34
CA LEU A 248 22.61 -7.98 0.93
C LEU A 248 22.83 -8.45 2.39
N ARG A 249 21.79 -8.57 3.18
CA ARG A 249 21.90 -9.04 4.58
C ARG A 249 22.20 -10.53 4.69
N ALA A 250 21.78 -11.34 3.71
CA ALA A 250 22.11 -12.77 3.69
C ALA A 250 23.60 -13.03 3.40
N HIS A 251 24.29 -12.09 2.73
CA HIS A 251 25.74 -12.18 2.47
C HIS A 251 26.62 -11.68 3.64
N GLU A 252 26.07 -10.89 4.56
CA GLU A 252 26.82 -10.36 5.71
C GLU A 252 26.81 -11.27 6.96
N THR A 253 26.06 -12.36 6.95
CA THR A 253 25.90 -13.26 8.12
C THR A 253 26.67 -14.57 8.03
N HIS A 254 27.74 -14.66 7.24
CA HIS A 254 28.72 -15.74 7.37
C HIS A 254 29.94 -15.21 8.12
N PRO A 255 30.12 -15.52 9.43
CA PRO A 255 31.39 -15.37 10.10
C PRO A 255 32.33 -16.50 9.65
N ASN A 256 33.57 -16.13 9.35
CA ASN A 256 34.71 -17.06 9.29
C ASN A 256 34.89 -17.79 10.60
#